data_e371d993e39e323cfefb2b324990ee34
#
_entry.id   e371d993e39e323cfefb2b324990ee34
#
_cell.length_a   1.000
_cell.length_b   1.000
_cell.length_c   1.000
_cell.angle_alpha   90.00
_cell.angle_beta   90.00
_cell.angle_gamma   90.00
#
_symmetry.space_group_name_H-M   'P 1'
#
loop_
_entity.id
_entity.type
_entity.pdbx_description
1 polymer ?
#
loop_
_entity_poly.entity_id
_entity_poly.type
_entity_poly.pdbx_seq_one_letter_code
_entity_poly.pdbx_strand_id
1 'polypeptide(L)'
;MELQADVVIVGTGVAGLFAALSLPREKKIIMLTKSDAESSDSFLAQGGICVMRDENDYDDFMEDTMKAGHYENRKESVDIMIKGSREVILSLIHI
;
A
#
# COMPACT_ATOMS: atom_id res chain seq x y z
N MET A 1 11.11 13.83 26.10
CA MET A 1 9.66 14.01 25.89
C MET A 1 9.03 12.66 25.58
N GLU A 2 7.98 12.32 26.27
CA GLU A 2 7.23 11.10 26.00
C GLU A 2 5.92 11.45 25.28
N LEU A 3 5.59 10.67 24.28
CA LEU A 3 4.32 10.73 23.60
C LEU A 3 3.64 9.37 23.68
N GLN A 4 2.33 9.37 23.84
CA GLN A 4 1.54 8.15 23.89
C GLN A 4 0.57 8.10 22.72
N ALA A 5 0.46 6.94 22.12
CA ALA A 5 -0.46 6.69 21.02
C ALA A 5 -0.99 5.26 21.08
N ASP A 6 -2.11 5.02 20.42
CA ASP A 6 -2.63 3.67 20.23
C ASP A 6 -1.82 2.90 19.19
N VAL A 7 -1.36 3.61 18.15
CA VAL A 7 -0.62 3.03 17.03
C VAL A 7 0.52 3.96 16.64
N VAL A 8 1.69 3.40 16.39
CA VAL A 8 2.83 4.12 15.82
C VAL A 8 3.10 3.54 14.44
N ILE A 9 3.15 4.40 13.43
CA ILE A 9 3.43 4.01 12.05
C ILE A 9 4.78 4.61 11.66
N VAL A 10 5.70 3.76 11.23
CA VAL A 10 7.03 4.19 10.79
C VAL A 10 7.03 4.23 9.27
N GLY A 11 7.10 5.43 8.72
CA GLY A 11 7.07 5.67 7.28
C GLY A 11 5.82 6.41 6.84
N THR A 12 6.00 7.42 5.99
CA THR A 12 4.92 8.26 5.47
C THR A 12 4.72 8.06 3.96
N GLY A 13 5.12 6.90 3.44
CA GLY A 13 4.77 6.49 2.08
C GLY A 13 3.31 6.02 2.00
N VAL A 14 2.89 5.56 0.83
CA VAL A 14 1.50 5.17 0.60
C VAL A 14 1.03 4.07 1.55
N ALA A 15 1.87 3.12 1.87
CA ALA A 15 1.50 2.02 2.78
C ALA A 15 1.21 2.53 4.19
N GLY A 16 2.06 3.41 4.72
CA GLY A 16 1.86 4.00 6.04
C GLY A 16 0.62 4.88 6.09
N LEU A 17 0.42 5.72 5.08
CA LEU A 17 -0.74 6.60 5.00
C LEU A 17 -2.04 5.80 4.84
N PHE A 18 -2.04 4.77 4.00
CA PHE A 18 -3.21 3.91 3.83
C PHE A 18 -3.55 3.16 5.12
N ALA A 19 -2.54 2.66 5.83
CA ALA A 19 -2.74 2.02 7.13
C ALA A 19 -3.37 2.99 8.13
N ALA A 20 -2.86 4.22 8.21
CA ALA A 20 -3.40 5.25 9.10
C ALA A 20 -4.86 5.57 8.79
N LEU A 21 -5.19 5.75 7.51
CA LEU A 21 -6.55 6.05 7.06
C LEU A 21 -7.52 4.89 7.26
N SER A 22 -7.01 3.66 7.32
CA SER A 22 -7.82 2.46 7.50
C SER A 22 -8.14 2.15 8.96
N LEU A 23 -7.50 2.85 9.90
CA LEU A 23 -7.76 2.69 11.33
C LEU A 23 -8.99 3.49 11.77
N PRO A 24 -9.68 3.07 12.85
CA PRO A 24 -10.78 3.85 13.40
C PRO A 24 -10.35 5.28 13.78
N ARG A 25 -11.23 6.24 13.59
CA ARG A 25 -10.92 7.66 13.82
C ARG A 25 -10.61 7.99 15.28
N GLU A 26 -11.14 7.22 16.22
CA GLU A 26 -10.89 7.41 17.63
C GLU A 26 -9.48 6.98 18.06
N LYS A 27 -8.75 6.26 17.22
CA LYS A 27 -7.38 5.85 17.51
C LYS A 27 -6.43 7.03 17.37
N LYS A 28 -5.59 7.20 18.39
CA LYS A 28 -4.52 8.18 18.34
C LYS A 28 -3.33 7.56 17.62
N ILE A 29 -2.92 8.16 16.52
CA ILE A 29 -1.87 7.64 15.65
C ILE A 29 -0.70 8.62 15.64
N ILE A 30 0.51 8.11 15.80
CA ILE A 30 1.74 8.88 15.59
C ILE A 30 2.44 8.28 14.38
N MET A 31 2.74 9.13 13.39
CA MET A 31 3.52 8.72 12.23
C MET A 31 4.92 9.32 12.31
N LEU A 32 5.91 8.49 12.00
CA LEU A 32 7.31 8.88 12.02
C LEU A 32 7.85 8.87 10.59
N THR A 33 8.61 9.88 10.26
CA THR A 33 9.30 9.96 8.96
C THR A 33 10.74 10.42 9.20
N LYS A 34 11.66 10.01 8.32
CA LYS A 34 13.06 10.42 8.44
C LYS A 34 13.32 11.85 8.00
N SER A 35 12.42 12.45 7.22
CA SER A 35 12.52 13.87 6.84
C SER A 35 11.10 14.48 6.88
N ASP A 36 10.45 14.64 5.75
CA ASP A 36 9.07 15.11 5.67
C ASP A 36 8.27 14.16 4.76
N ALA A 37 6.94 14.26 4.81
CA ALA A 37 6.07 13.38 4.05
C ALA A 37 6.26 13.55 2.53
N GLU A 38 6.57 14.76 2.09
CA GLU A 38 6.72 15.08 0.67
C GLU A 38 8.03 14.57 0.08
N SER A 39 8.97 14.14 0.92
CA SER A 39 10.22 13.52 0.48
C SER A 39 10.11 12.00 0.33
N SER A 40 8.94 11.40 0.58
CA SER A 40 8.75 9.96 0.41
C SER A 40 8.78 9.58 -1.06
N ASP A 41 9.23 8.37 -1.36
CA ASP A 41 9.22 7.85 -2.72
C ASP A 41 7.81 7.82 -3.31
N SER A 42 6.81 7.55 -2.48
CA SER A 42 5.41 7.55 -2.92
C SER A 42 4.94 8.93 -3.36
N PHE A 43 5.31 9.98 -2.64
CA PHE A 43 4.94 11.35 -3.02
C PHE A 43 5.61 11.76 -4.33
N LEU A 44 6.86 11.36 -4.52
CA LEU A 44 7.66 11.72 -5.69
C LEU A 44 7.41 10.79 -6.88
N ALA A 45 6.69 9.69 -6.69
CA ALA A 45 6.45 8.71 -7.73
C ALA A 45 5.65 9.29 -8.90
N GLN A 46 6.02 8.87 -10.09
CA GLN A 46 5.33 9.22 -11.34
C GLN A 46 5.02 7.95 -12.12
N GLY A 47 4.04 8.01 -13.00
CA GLY A 47 3.68 6.91 -13.84
C GLY A 47 2.33 6.30 -13.46
N GLY A 48 2.14 5.04 -13.82
CA GLY A 48 0.91 4.33 -13.58
C GLY A 48 0.97 3.38 -12.41
N ILE A 49 -0.17 2.82 -12.08
CA ILE A 49 -0.28 1.75 -11.10
C ILE A 49 -1.06 0.60 -11.72
N CYS A 50 -0.61 -0.62 -11.48
CA CYS A 50 -1.26 -1.81 -12.01
C CYS A 50 -2.38 -2.27 -11.11
N VAL A 51 -3.52 -2.56 -11.70
CA VAL A 51 -4.66 -3.14 -10.98
C VAL A 51 -5.25 -4.28 -11.80
N MET A 52 -5.88 -5.23 -11.13
CA MET A 52 -6.65 -6.27 -11.80
C MET A 52 -7.97 -5.66 -12.29
N ARG A 53 -8.19 -5.62 -13.59
CA ARG A 53 -9.40 -5.04 -14.18
C ARG A 53 -10.59 -5.98 -14.06
N ASP A 54 -10.36 -7.25 -14.31
CA ASP A 54 -11.36 -8.31 -14.20
C ASP A 54 -10.66 -9.66 -13.93
N GLU A 55 -11.43 -10.73 -13.77
CA GLU A 55 -10.88 -12.04 -13.45
C GLU A 55 -9.97 -12.61 -14.54
N ASN A 56 -10.13 -12.19 -15.79
CA ASN A 56 -9.30 -12.64 -16.90
C ASN A 56 -7.86 -12.11 -16.81
N ASP A 57 -7.64 -11.02 -16.07
CA ASP A 57 -6.32 -10.46 -15.88
C ASP A 57 -5.50 -11.21 -14.82
N TYR A 58 -6.13 -12.03 -13.98
CA TYR A 58 -5.49 -12.60 -12.80
C TYR A 58 -4.25 -13.44 -13.13
N ASP A 59 -4.38 -14.38 -14.03
CA ASP A 59 -3.29 -15.32 -14.34
C ASP A 59 -2.08 -14.60 -14.93
N ASP A 60 -2.29 -13.67 -15.84
CA ASP A 60 -1.21 -12.88 -16.42
C ASP A 60 -0.56 -11.96 -15.38
N PHE A 61 -1.35 -11.31 -14.55
CA PHE A 61 -0.84 -10.45 -13.50
C PHE A 61 0.00 -11.25 -12.49
N MET A 62 -0.51 -12.42 -12.09
CA MET A 62 0.21 -13.32 -11.18
C MET A 62 1.54 -13.75 -11.80
N GLU A 63 1.52 -14.23 -13.04
CA GLU A 63 2.74 -14.71 -13.72
C GLU A 63 3.77 -13.59 -13.87
N ASP A 64 3.34 -12.42 -14.31
CA ASP A 64 4.25 -11.29 -14.49
C ASP A 64 4.87 -10.85 -13.17
N THR A 65 4.09 -10.83 -12.10
CA THR A 65 4.57 -10.47 -10.76
C THR A 65 5.56 -11.49 -10.22
N MET A 66 5.21 -12.78 -10.33
CA MET A 66 6.10 -13.86 -9.88
C MET A 66 7.41 -13.85 -10.66
N LYS A 67 7.35 -13.65 -11.96
CA LYS A 67 8.53 -13.58 -12.82
C LYS A 67 9.42 -12.39 -12.46
N ALA A 68 8.83 -11.23 -12.23
CA ALA A 68 9.58 -10.03 -11.84
C ALA A 68 10.32 -10.23 -10.51
N GLY A 69 9.76 -11.00 -9.59
CA GLY A 69 10.39 -11.36 -8.33
C GLY A 69 11.26 -12.61 -8.40
N HIS A 70 11.58 -13.09 -9.60
CA HIS A 70 12.37 -14.32 -9.83
C HIS A 70 11.78 -15.56 -9.14
N TYR A 71 10.45 -15.60 -9.01
CA TYR A 71 9.69 -16.68 -8.34
C TYR A 71 10.05 -16.89 -6.86
N GLU A 72 10.69 -15.91 -6.24
CA GLU A 72 10.95 -15.91 -4.81
C GLU A 72 9.83 -15.29 -3.99
N ASN A 73 8.86 -14.67 -4.65
CA ASN A 73 7.70 -14.05 -4.00
C ASN A 73 6.87 -15.09 -3.25
N ARG A 74 6.27 -14.66 -2.15
CA ARG A 74 5.25 -15.47 -1.50
C ARG A 74 3.96 -15.35 -2.30
N LYS A 75 3.54 -16.46 -2.91
CA LYS A 75 2.39 -16.50 -3.79
C LYS A 75 1.11 -16.04 -3.10
N GLU A 76 0.94 -16.40 -1.82
CA GLU A 76 -0.23 -16.00 -1.04
C GLU A 76 -0.33 -14.48 -0.89
N SER A 77 0.80 -13.82 -0.68
CA SER A 77 0.85 -12.36 -0.57
C SER A 77 0.55 -11.68 -1.90
N VAL A 78 1.07 -12.23 -2.99
CA VAL A 78 0.80 -11.72 -4.35
C VAL A 78 -0.69 -11.89 -4.68
N ASP A 79 -1.28 -13.02 -4.33
CA ASP A 79 -2.71 -13.28 -4.53
C ASP A 79 -3.58 -12.23 -3.84
N ILE A 80 -3.29 -11.93 -2.57
CA ILE A 80 -4.01 -10.91 -1.80
C ILE A 80 -3.87 -9.54 -2.47
N MET A 81 -2.65 -9.19 -2.88
CA MET A 81 -2.37 -7.92 -3.54
C MET A 81 -3.18 -7.76 -4.84
N ILE A 82 -3.16 -8.77 -5.70
CA ILE A 82 -3.84 -8.72 -6.98
C ILE A 82 -5.36 -8.64 -6.80
N LYS A 83 -5.91 -9.52 -5.97
CA LYS A 83 -7.36 -9.56 -5.73
C LYS A 83 -7.90 -8.31 -5.07
N GLY A 84 -7.12 -7.69 -4.18
CA GLY A 84 -7.53 -6.46 -3.50
C GLY A 84 -7.23 -5.18 -4.27
N SER A 85 -6.48 -5.24 -5.36
CA SER A 85 -5.93 -4.05 -6.02
C SER A 85 -7.00 -3.08 -6.50
N ARG A 86 -8.05 -3.59 -7.13
CA ARG A 86 -9.11 -2.73 -7.69
C ARG A 86 -9.86 -1.98 -6.60
N GLU A 87 -10.26 -2.68 -5.55
CA GLU A 87 -11.01 -2.08 -4.44
C GLU A 87 -10.19 -1.01 -3.73
N VAL A 88 -8.93 -1.31 -3.45
CA VAL A 88 -8.02 -0.38 -2.78
C VAL A 88 -7.83 0.89 -3.60
N ILE A 89 -7.57 0.77 -4.89
CA ILE A 89 -7.36 1.93 -5.76
C ILE A 89 -8.62 2.77 -5.90
N LEU A 90 -9.79 2.14 -6.05
CA LEU A 90 -11.06 2.87 -6.07
C LEU A 90 -11.31 3.60 -4.76
N SER A 91 -10.99 2.99 -3.64
CA SER A 91 -11.09 3.63 -2.33
C SER A 91 -10.22 4.89 -2.25
N LEU A 92 -8.97 4.80 -2.71
CA LEU A 92 -8.05 5.94 -2.72
C LEU A 92 -8.53 7.07 -3.62
N ILE A 93 -9.14 6.76 -4.76
CA ILE A 93 -9.69 7.78 -5.68
C ILE A 93 -10.81 8.58 -5.00
N HIS A 94 -11.59 7.95 -4.14
CA HIS A 94 -12.72 8.59 -3.46
C HIS A 94 -12.35 9.31 -2.16
N ILE A 95 -11.12 9.17 -1.71
CA ILE A 95 -10.61 9.91 -0.56
C ILE A 95 -10.17 11.30 -1.00
#